data_c4406754d1c3368802533b8958186e5f
#
_entry.id   c4406754d1c3368802533b8958186e5f
#
_cell.length_a   1.000
_cell.length_b   1.000
_cell.length_c   1.000
_cell.angle_alpha   90.00
_cell.angle_beta   90.00
_cell.angle_gamma   90.00
#
_symmetry.space_group_name_H-M   'P 1'
#
loop_
_entity.id
_entity.type
_entity.pdbx_description
1 polymer ?
#
loop_
_entity_poly.entity_id
_entity_poly.type
_entity_poly.pdbx_seq_one_letter_code
_entity_poly.pdbx_strand_id
1 'polypeptide(L)'
;HRHLESWYAISGSGYVCHTINPRLFPEQLIFIINDAQDKAIFFDSTFLPLITAIQGKVPTVEKFICYGARDEKVIAALPDVIFYDDLIQNQSAEFNWPQFGEETPSSLCYTSGTTGNPKGVLYSHRSTLLHSMATCFPDSLNLSASDIVMLVVHMFHVNAWGVPYSAAMVGCTI
;
A
#
# COMPACT_ATOMS: atom_id res chain seq x y z
N HIS A 1 -10.28 -1.74 7.04
CA HIS A 1 -10.78 -0.90 5.95
C HIS A 1 -9.75 0.17 5.53
N ARG A 2 -9.17 0.96 6.45
CA ARG A 2 -8.27 2.09 6.15
C ARG A 2 -7.13 1.74 5.20
N HIS A 3 -6.54 0.56 5.35
CA HIS A 3 -5.47 0.10 4.46
C HIS A 3 -5.97 -0.11 3.02
N LEU A 4 -7.15 -0.69 2.83
CA LEU A 4 -7.77 -0.84 1.51
C LEU A 4 -8.18 0.51 0.90
N GLU A 5 -8.73 1.41 1.70
CA GLU A 5 -9.05 2.78 1.26
C GLU A 5 -7.81 3.48 0.71
N SER A 6 -6.72 3.49 1.46
CA SER A 6 -5.44 4.07 1.01
C SER A 6 -4.87 3.36 -0.21
N TRP A 7 -4.99 2.04 -0.28
CA TRP A 7 -4.55 1.23 -1.40
C TRP A 7 -5.16 1.69 -2.74
N TYR A 8 -6.49 1.82 -2.77
CA TYR A 8 -7.18 2.28 -3.96
C TYR A 8 -7.03 3.78 -4.20
N ALA A 9 -7.05 4.58 -3.14
CA ALA A 9 -6.91 6.03 -3.26
C ALA A 9 -5.55 6.43 -3.84
N ILE A 10 -4.46 5.82 -3.39
CA ILE A 10 -3.11 6.13 -3.87
C ILE A 10 -3.00 5.78 -5.36
N SER A 11 -3.30 4.54 -5.74
CA SER A 11 -3.18 4.12 -7.14
C SER A 11 -4.18 4.84 -8.04
N GLY A 12 -5.43 5.00 -7.62
CA GLY A 12 -6.46 5.71 -8.38
C GLY A 12 -6.17 7.19 -8.59
N SER A 13 -5.37 7.80 -7.72
CA SER A 13 -4.91 9.19 -7.88
C SER A 13 -3.66 9.33 -8.75
N GLY A 14 -3.17 8.26 -9.38
CA GLY A 14 -2.00 8.27 -10.25
C GLY A 14 -0.66 8.18 -9.51
N TYR A 15 -0.69 7.82 -8.22
CA TYR A 15 0.50 7.56 -7.42
C TYR A 15 0.77 6.05 -7.31
N VAL A 16 1.98 5.70 -6.86
CA VAL A 16 2.39 4.31 -6.68
C VAL A 16 2.14 3.88 -5.24
N CYS A 17 1.32 2.85 -5.05
CA CYS A 17 1.12 2.21 -3.75
C CYS A 17 2.26 1.24 -3.48
N HIS A 18 3.23 1.65 -2.63
CA HIS A 18 4.33 0.80 -2.20
C HIS A 18 3.95 0.08 -0.91
N THR A 19 3.79 -1.24 -0.97
CA THR A 19 3.45 -2.06 0.18
C THR A 19 4.68 -2.64 0.84
N ILE A 20 4.91 -2.29 2.10
CA ILE A 20 6.14 -2.59 2.82
C ILE A 20 5.90 -3.70 3.84
N ASN A 21 6.79 -4.69 3.87
CA ASN A 21 6.80 -5.72 4.89
C ASN A 21 7.37 -5.17 6.22
N PRO A 22 6.56 -5.00 7.27
CA PRO A 22 7.02 -4.43 8.54
C PRO A 22 7.90 -5.37 9.37
N ARG A 23 8.08 -6.62 8.92
CA ARG A 23 8.94 -7.63 9.58
C ARG A 23 10.38 -7.61 9.06
N LEU A 24 10.69 -6.76 8.08
CA LEU A 24 12.06 -6.56 7.62
C LEU A 24 12.91 -5.89 8.70
N PHE A 25 14.21 -6.13 8.67
CA PHE A 25 15.14 -5.41 9.52
C PHE A 25 15.17 -3.91 9.15
N PRO A 26 15.41 -3.00 10.12
CA PRO A 26 15.42 -1.55 9.88
C PRO A 26 16.30 -1.13 8.70
N GLU A 27 17.46 -1.76 8.51
CA GLU A 27 18.39 -1.47 7.41
C GLU A 27 17.79 -1.79 6.04
N GLN A 28 17.02 -2.88 5.95
CA GLN A 28 16.31 -3.26 4.72
C GLN A 28 15.17 -2.29 4.42
N LEU A 29 14.43 -1.87 5.47
CA LEU A 29 13.36 -0.88 5.33
C LEU A 29 13.92 0.46 4.84
N ILE A 30 15.00 0.94 5.44
CA ILE A 30 15.69 2.17 5.03
C ILE A 30 16.13 2.06 3.56
N PHE A 31 16.68 0.91 3.17
CA PHE A 31 17.10 0.68 1.79
C PHE A 31 15.93 0.78 0.82
N ILE A 32 14.84 0.01 1.01
CA ILE A 32 13.72 -0.03 0.07
C ILE A 32 12.96 1.30 0.01
N ILE A 33 12.80 1.99 1.13
CA ILE A 33 12.15 3.30 1.18
C ILE A 33 12.95 4.35 0.40
N ASN A 34 14.26 4.35 0.56
CA ASN A 34 15.15 5.27 -0.15
C ASN A 34 15.30 4.92 -1.63
N ASP A 35 15.40 3.64 -1.97
CA ASP A 35 15.47 3.16 -3.35
C ASP A 35 14.18 3.48 -4.14
N ALA A 36 13.02 3.27 -3.51
CA ALA A 36 11.73 3.65 -4.06
C ALA A 36 11.47 5.16 -4.07
N GLN A 37 12.24 5.94 -3.32
CA GLN A 37 12.04 7.37 -3.10
C GLN A 37 10.64 7.71 -2.54
N ASP A 38 10.17 6.91 -1.59
CA ASP A 38 8.87 7.08 -0.97
C ASP A 38 8.69 8.49 -0.40
N LYS A 39 7.50 9.08 -0.62
CA LYS A 39 7.16 10.45 -0.20
C LYS A 39 6.31 10.50 1.06
N ALA A 40 5.49 9.48 1.28
CA ALA A 40 4.65 9.38 2.46
C ALA A 40 4.62 7.95 2.97
N ILE A 41 4.66 7.79 4.29
CA ILE A 41 4.53 6.49 4.94
C ILE A 41 3.24 6.48 5.75
N PHE A 42 2.35 5.55 5.40
CA PHE A 42 1.16 5.22 6.17
C PHE A 42 1.48 4.04 7.10
N PHE A 43 1.18 4.18 8.38
CA PHE A 43 1.51 3.13 9.36
C PHE A 43 0.45 3.03 10.46
N ASP A 44 0.31 1.84 11.03
CA ASP A 44 -0.46 1.62 12.25
C ASP A 44 0.38 1.97 13.48
N SER A 45 -0.24 2.52 14.53
CA SER A 45 0.46 2.96 15.77
C SER A 45 1.28 1.85 16.44
N THR A 46 0.94 0.58 16.20
CA THR A 46 1.73 -0.58 16.69
C THR A 46 3.14 -0.63 16.11
N PHE A 47 3.37 0.02 14.96
CA PHE A 47 4.68 0.13 14.32
C PHE A 47 5.47 1.39 14.71
N LEU A 48 5.00 2.18 15.68
CA LEU A 48 5.69 3.38 16.15
C LEU A 48 7.18 3.15 16.48
N PRO A 49 7.58 2.07 17.19
CA PRO A 49 8.99 1.83 17.48
C PRO A 49 9.84 1.65 16.21
N LEU A 50 9.26 1.04 15.17
CA LEU A 50 9.93 0.84 13.89
C LEU A 50 10.08 2.17 13.15
N ILE A 51 9.01 2.96 13.08
CA ILE A 51 9.01 4.27 12.40
C ILE A 51 10.01 5.21 13.06
N THR A 52 10.07 5.27 14.41
CA THR A 52 11.03 6.10 15.13
C THR A 52 12.48 5.68 14.89
N ALA A 53 12.74 4.39 14.67
CA ALA A 53 14.08 3.88 14.36
C ALA A 53 14.58 4.26 12.95
N ILE A 54 13.66 4.51 12.00
CA ILE A 54 14.02 4.77 10.60
C ILE A 54 13.79 6.22 10.16
N GLN A 55 12.92 7.00 10.80
CA GLN A 55 12.48 8.33 10.34
C GLN A 55 13.64 9.28 9.98
N GLY A 56 14.72 9.29 10.75
CA GLY A 56 15.90 10.14 10.50
C GLY A 56 16.81 9.65 9.35
N LYS A 57 16.49 8.50 8.74
CA LYS A 57 17.32 7.84 7.72
C LYS A 57 16.62 7.67 6.37
N VAL A 58 15.43 8.23 6.23
CA VAL A 58 14.60 8.18 5.02
C VAL A 58 14.28 9.61 4.52
N PRO A 59 15.28 10.33 3.99
CA PRO A 59 15.18 11.76 3.69
C PRO A 59 14.19 12.10 2.57
N THR A 60 13.74 11.12 1.79
CA THR A 60 12.73 11.32 0.74
C THR A 60 11.31 11.38 1.29
N VAL A 61 11.10 10.86 2.51
CA VAL A 61 9.80 10.82 3.16
C VAL A 61 9.48 12.19 3.75
N GLU A 62 8.43 12.80 3.24
CA GLU A 62 7.96 14.13 3.62
C GLU A 62 6.85 14.09 4.68
N LYS A 63 6.09 12.97 4.73
CA LYS A 63 4.94 12.81 5.61
C LYS A 63 4.88 11.42 6.24
N PHE A 64 4.59 11.41 7.54
CA PHE A 64 4.23 10.20 8.28
C PHE A 64 2.75 10.29 8.64
N ILE A 65 1.96 9.29 8.23
CA ILE A 65 0.51 9.26 8.41
C ILE A 65 0.15 8.04 9.24
N CYS A 66 -0.36 8.29 10.45
CA CYS A 66 -0.73 7.23 11.38
C CYS A 66 -2.21 6.87 11.25
N TYR A 67 -2.51 5.58 11.07
CA TYR A 67 -3.86 5.06 11.16
C TYR A 67 -4.34 5.00 12.62
N GLY A 68 -5.64 5.25 12.82
CA GLY A 68 -6.27 5.15 14.14
C GLY A 68 -6.52 6.50 14.80
N ALA A 69 -6.98 6.44 16.04
CA ALA A 69 -7.25 7.61 16.85
C ALA A 69 -5.95 8.32 17.25
N ARG A 70 -6.05 9.59 17.58
CA ARG A 70 -4.93 10.38 18.13
C ARG A 70 -4.36 9.69 19.37
N ASP A 71 -3.02 9.59 19.39
CA ASP A 71 -2.26 8.98 20.49
C ASP A 71 -1.10 9.92 20.87
N GLU A 72 -1.08 10.32 22.13
CA GLU A 72 -0.05 11.21 22.68
C GLU A 72 1.37 10.63 22.58
N LYS A 73 1.51 9.30 22.63
CA LYS A 73 2.82 8.63 22.43
C LYS A 73 3.33 8.80 21.01
N VAL A 74 2.42 8.73 20.03
CA VAL A 74 2.77 8.93 18.63
C VAL A 74 3.16 10.38 18.40
N ILE A 75 2.39 11.34 18.94
CA ILE A 75 2.66 12.78 18.85
C ILE A 75 4.01 13.12 19.49
N ALA A 76 4.31 12.58 20.67
CA ALA A 76 5.56 12.81 21.37
C ALA A 76 6.79 12.30 20.60
N ALA A 77 6.64 11.17 19.89
CA ALA A 77 7.72 10.55 19.11
C ALA A 77 7.87 11.13 17.69
N LEU A 78 6.77 11.61 17.10
CA LEU A 78 6.67 12.14 15.75
C LEU A 78 5.81 13.43 15.81
N PRO A 79 6.38 14.58 16.14
CA PRO A 79 5.61 15.82 16.34
C PRO A 79 4.82 16.28 15.09
N ASP A 80 5.34 15.96 13.88
CA ASP A 80 4.73 16.33 12.59
C ASP A 80 3.84 15.21 12.00
N VAL A 81 3.47 14.20 12.81
CA VAL A 81 2.61 13.12 12.37
C VAL A 81 1.21 13.62 11.99
N ILE A 82 0.68 13.09 10.91
CA ILE A 82 -0.72 13.33 10.51
C ILE A 82 -1.53 12.09 10.91
N PHE A 83 -2.69 12.27 11.52
CA PHE A 83 -3.61 11.17 11.75
C PHE A 83 -4.55 11.02 10.55
N TYR A 84 -4.69 9.80 10.07
CA TYR A 84 -5.49 9.49 8.88
C TYR A 84 -6.95 9.95 9.02
N ASP A 85 -7.55 9.70 10.17
CA ASP A 85 -8.96 10.07 10.42
C ASP A 85 -9.14 11.61 10.40
N ASP A 86 -8.18 12.38 10.91
CA ASP A 86 -8.19 13.85 10.83
C ASP A 86 -8.01 14.33 9.38
N LEU A 87 -7.18 13.61 8.60
CA LEU A 87 -6.91 13.96 7.22
C LEU A 87 -8.17 13.87 6.35
N ILE A 88 -9.01 12.86 6.58
CA ILE A 88 -10.21 12.60 5.76
C ILE A 88 -11.49 13.24 6.31
N GLN A 89 -11.55 13.59 7.60
CA GLN A 89 -12.77 13.97 8.32
C GLN A 89 -13.62 15.06 7.64
N ASN A 90 -12.98 16.04 7.00
CA ASN A 90 -13.63 17.18 6.39
C ASN A 90 -13.48 17.22 4.87
N GLN A 91 -13.12 16.10 4.27
CA GLN A 91 -12.97 16.02 2.82
C GLN A 91 -14.31 15.75 2.13
N SER A 92 -14.44 16.25 0.90
CA SER A 92 -15.59 15.92 0.06
C SER A 92 -15.60 14.44 -0.29
N ALA A 93 -16.78 13.83 -0.32
CA ALA A 93 -16.96 12.50 -0.89
C ALA A 93 -16.88 12.50 -2.43
N GLU A 94 -16.99 13.69 -3.05
CA GLU A 94 -16.83 13.85 -4.48
C GLU A 94 -15.37 14.15 -4.80
N PHE A 95 -14.77 13.33 -5.68
CA PHE A 95 -13.40 13.48 -6.13
C PHE A 95 -13.29 13.32 -7.64
N ASN A 96 -12.65 14.27 -8.30
CA ASN A 96 -12.39 14.19 -9.73
C ASN A 96 -11.12 13.35 -9.96
N TRP A 97 -11.32 12.07 -10.28
CA TRP A 97 -10.23 11.17 -10.56
C TRP A 97 -9.40 11.62 -11.77
N PRO A 98 -8.07 11.73 -11.63
CA PRO A 98 -7.23 12.15 -12.74
C PRO A 98 -7.25 11.11 -13.87
N GLN A 99 -7.10 11.60 -15.10
CA GLN A 99 -6.97 10.76 -16.27
C GLN A 99 -5.50 10.55 -16.59
N PHE A 100 -5.09 9.30 -16.73
CA PHE A 100 -3.71 8.92 -17.08
C PHE A 100 -3.70 7.68 -17.97
N GLY A 101 -2.55 7.42 -18.62
CA GLY A 101 -2.40 6.25 -19.49
C GLY A 101 -2.36 4.93 -18.71
N GLU A 102 -2.79 3.85 -19.34
CA GLU A 102 -2.84 2.51 -18.72
C GLU A 102 -1.47 1.97 -18.28
N GLU A 103 -0.39 2.46 -18.86
CA GLU A 103 0.99 2.11 -18.49
C GLU A 103 1.50 2.88 -17.26
N THR A 104 0.72 3.82 -16.73
CA THR A 104 1.08 4.53 -15.49
C THR A 104 1.31 3.53 -14.36
N PRO A 105 2.41 3.66 -13.60
CA PRO A 105 2.66 2.82 -12.44
C PRO A 105 1.55 2.93 -11.40
N SER A 106 1.15 1.80 -10.82
CA SER A 106 0.06 1.72 -9.83
C SER A 106 0.53 1.20 -8.48
N SER A 107 1.43 0.23 -8.48
CA SER A 107 1.89 -0.40 -7.24
C SER A 107 3.32 -0.93 -7.35
N LEU A 108 3.98 -1.02 -6.19
CA LEU A 108 5.37 -1.47 -6.05
C LEU A 108 5.46 -2.49 -4.92
N CYS A 109 6.12 -3.60 -5.17
CA CYS A 109 6.50 -4.58 -4.16
C CYS A 109 7.99 -4.89 -4.26
N TYR A 110 8.65 -5.08 -3.11
CA TYR A 110 10.03 -5.55 -3.08
C TYR A 110 10.08 -7.07 -2.85
N THR A 111 10.93 -7.73 -3.63
CA THR A 111 11.24 -9.16 -3.44
C THR A 111 12.53 -9.30 -2.65
N SER A 112 12.61 -10.35 -1.82
CA SER A 112 13.89 -10.75 -1.21
C SER A 112 14.81 -11.22 -2.33
N GLY A 113 15.78 -10.39 -2.73
CA GLY A 113 16.78 -10.80 -3.70
C GLY A 113 17.55 -12.03 -3.21
N THR A 114 17.67 -13.06 -4.04
CA THR A 114 18.45 -14.28 -3.71
C THR A 114 19.95 -13.98 -3.61
N THR A 115 20.42 -12.87 -4.14
CA THR A 115 21.84 -12.50 -4.25
C THR A 115 22.05 -11.01 -4.05
N GLY A 116 21.70 -10.43 -2.90
CA GLY A 116 21.97 -9.01 -2.62
C GLY A 116 20.77 -8.23 -2.08
N ASN A 117 20.71 -6.94 -2.39
CA ASN A 117 19.64 -6.05 -1.95
C ASN A 117 18.27 -6.45 -2.54
N PRO A 118 17.18 -6.17 -1.82
CA PRO A 118 15.83 -6.33 -2.35
C PRO A 118 15.65 -5.61 -3.69
N LYS A 119 14.83 -6.19 -4.58
CA LYS A 119 14.53 -5.63 -5.90
C LYS A 119 13.07 -5.21 -5.96
N GLY A 120 12.82 -3.97 -6.39
CA GLY A 120 11.49 -3.45 -6.61
C GLY A 120 10.88 -4.00 -7.90
N VAL A 121 9.63 -4.43 -7.83
CA VAL A 121 8.81 -4.83 -8.98
C VAL A 121 7.66 -3.84 -9.10
N LEU A 122 7.68 -3.05 -10.16
CA LEU A 122 6.71 -2.00 -10.43
C LEU A 122 5.62 -2.53 -11.37
N TYR A 123 4.36 -2.40 -10.96
CA TYR A 123 3.19 -2.82 -11.75
C TYR A 123 2.49 -1.60 -12.33
N SER A 124 2.10 -1.68 -13.62
CA SER A 124 1.25 -0.66 -14.24
C SER A 124 -0.24 -0.95 -13.97
N HIS A 125 -1.09 0.06 -14.21
CA HIS A 125 -2.55 -0.13 -14.18
C HIS A 125 -2.98 -1.22 -15.16
N ARG A 126 -2.39 -1.23 -16.36
CA ARG A 126 -2.65 -2.26 -17.37
C ARG A 126 -2.33 -3.66 -16.86
N SER A 127 -1.12 -3.87 -16.31
CA SER A 127 -0.71 -5.20 -15.82
C SER A 127 -1.60 -5.66 -14.66
N THR A 128 -1.97 -4.75 -13.76
CA THR A 128 -2.88 -5.02 -12.63
C THR A 128 -4.27 -5.42 -13.12
N LEU A 129 -4.83 -4.69 -14.10
CA LEU A 129 -6.14 -5.00 -14.66
C LEU A 129 -6.17 -6.37 -15.37
N LEU A 130 -5.20 -6.63 -16.25
CA LEU A 130 -5.13 -7.89 -17.00
C LEU A 130 -4.92 -9.09 -16.07
N HIS A 131 -4.08 -8.94 -15.05
CA HIS A 131 -3.90 -9.97 -14.02
C HIS A 131 -5.22 -10.22 -13.25
N SER A 132 -5.93 -9.17 -12.84
CA SER A 132 -7.19 -9.28 -12.14
C SER A 132 -8.26 -10.00 -12.97
N MET A 133 -8.34 -9.72 -14.27
CA MET A 133 -9.22 -10.44 -15.18
C MET A 133 -8.84 -11.94 -15.26
N ALA A 134 -7.54 -12.22 -15.42
CA ALA A 134 -7.06 -13.61 -15.55
C ALA A 134 -7.33 -14.44 -14.29
N THR A 135 -7.22 -13.84 -13.10
CA THR A 135 -7.50 -14.54 -11.82
C THR A 135 -8.98 -14.88 -11.64
N CYS A 136 -9.89 -14.17 -12.32
CA CYS A 136 -11.33 -14.47 -12.28
C CYS A 136 -11.74 -15.60 -13.23
N PHE A 137 -10.85 -16.07 -14.13
CA PHE A 137 -11.19 -17.16 -15.04
C PHE A 137 -11.38 -18.51 -14.32
N PRO A 138 -12.22 -19.41 -14.87
CA PRO A 138 -12.54 -20.70 -14.25
C PRO A 138 -11.33 -21.58 -13.95
N ASP A 139 -10.29 -21.52 -14.77
CA ASP A 139 -9.05 -22.30 -14.60
C ASP A 139 -7.99 -21.62 -13.73
N SER A 140 -8.37 -20.53 -13.05
CA SER A 140 -7.53 -19.77 -12.10
C SER A 140 -8.17 -19.79 -10.71
N LEU A 141 -8.40 -18.62 -10.08
CA LEU A 141 -9.08 -18.55 -8.79
C LEU A 141 -10.61 -18.65 -8.90
N ASN A 142 -11.15 -18.49 -10.11
CA ASN A 142 -12.59 -18.57 -10.40
C ASN A 142 -13.46 -17.69 -9.48
N LEU A 143 -12.98 -16.47 -9.18
CA LEU A 143 -13.67 -15.55 -8.29
C LEU A 143 -14.96 -15.04 -8.94
N SER A 144 -16.03 -14.98 -8.12
CA SER A 144 -17.34 -14.48 -8.50
C SER A 144 -17.94 -13.58 -7.42
N ALA A 145 -18.99 -12.84 -7.77
CA ALA A 145 -19.69 -11.94 -6.83
C ALA A 145 -20.30 -12.65 -5.60
N SER A 146 -20.50 -13.96 -5.67
CA SER A 146 -21.05 -14.77 -4.59
C SER A 146 -20.00 -15.23 -3.57
N ASP A 147 -18.71 -15.00 -3.84
CA ASP A 147 -17.64 -15.50 -2.98
C ASP A 147 -17.38 -14.58 -1.78
N ILE A 148 -16.89 -15.21 -0.72
CA ILE A 148 -16.32 -14.52 0.46
C ILE A 148 -14.87 -14.97 0.55
N VAL A 149 -13.94 -14.03 0.42
CA VAL A 149 -12.50 -14.31 0.33
C VAL A 149 -11.79 -13.81 1.57
N MET A 150 -11.06 -14.69 2.24
CA MET A 150 -10.13 -14.31 3.29
C MET A 150 -8.70 -14.26 2.76
N LEU A 151 -8.09 -13.08 2.80
CA LEU A 151 -6.70 -12.90 2.40
C LEU A 151 -5.75 -13.48 3.46
N VAL A 152 -5.17 -14.64 3.20
CA VAL A 152 -4.13 -15.25 4.04
C VAL A 152 -2.75 -14.73 3.63
N VAL A 153 -2.56 -14.47 2.35
CA VAL A 153 -1.32 -13.88 1.81
C VAL A 153 -1.27 -12.39 2.17
N HIS A 154 -0.14 -11.97 2.71
CA HIS A 154 0.05 -10.57 3.09
C HIS A 154 0.01 -9.63 1.87
N MET A 155 -0.61 -8.46 2.03
CA MET A 155 -0.75 -7.48 0.95
C MET A 155 0.59 -6.89 0.47
N PHE A 156 1.63 -6.93 1.30
CA PHE A 156 2.99 -6.54 0.92
C PHE A 156 3.73 -7.61 0.09
N HIS A 157 3.16 -8.80 -0.08
CA HIS A 157 3.76 -9.86 -0.90
C HIS A 157 2.97 -10.05 -2.19
N VAL A 158 3.55 -9.61 -3.31
CA VAL A 158 2.95 -9.67 -4.66
C VAL A 158 1.51 -9.13 -4.66
N ASN A 159 1.26 -8.05 -3.90
CA ASN A 159 -0.06 -7.43 -3.75
C ASN A 159 -1.17 -8.43 -3.35
N ALA A 160 -0.86 -9.37 -2.43
CA ALA A 160 -1.74 -10.49 -2.08
C ALA A 160 -2.25 -11.25 -3.33
N TRP A 161 -1.35 -11.50 -4.30
CA TRP A 161 -1.67 -12.14 -5.58
C TRP A 161 -2.74 -11.40 -6.41
N GLY A 162 -2.84 -10.08 -6.21
CA GLY A 162 -3.81 -9.24 -6.90
C GLY A 162 -5.27 -9.46 -6.48
N VAL A 163 -5.53 -10.32 -5.48
CA VAL A 163 -6.90 -10.64 -5.04
C VAL A 163 -7.69 -9.41 -4.62
N PRO A 164 -7.14 -8.37 -3.94
CA PRO A 164 -7.91 -7.16 -3.67
C PRO A 164 -8.52 -6.53 -4.92
N TYR A 165 -7.75 -6.47 -6.01
CA TYR A 165 -8.22 -5.93 -7.28
C TYR A 165 -9.25 -6.84 -7.96
N SER A 166 -8.98 -8.16 -7.99
CA SER A 166 -9.90 -9.14 -8.58
C SER A 166 -11.22 -9.19 -7.85
N ALA A 167 -11.20 -9.14 -6.52
CA ALA A 167 -12.38 -9.12 -5.67
C ALA A 167 -13.24 -7.87 -5.93
N ALA A 168 -12.62 -6.69 -6.03
CA ALA A 168 -13.32 -5.46 -6.37
C ALA A 168 -13.92 -5.53 -7.77
N MET A 169 -13.21 -6.14 -8.74
CA MET A 169 -13.66 -6.28 -10.12
C MET A 169 -14.95 -7.11 -10.24
N VAL A 170 -15.05 -8.21 -9.49
CA VAL A 170 -16.23 -9.10 -9.53
C VAL A 170 -17.27 -8.76 -8.46
N GLY A 171 -16.94 -7.91 -7.48
CA GLY A 171 -17.85 -7.52 -6.40
C GLY A 171 -18.00 -8.57 -5.30
N CYS A 172 -17.01 -9.44 -5.10
CA CYS A 172 -17.03 -10.37 -3.96
C CYS A 172 -16.62 -9.69 -2.64
N THR A 173 -16.96 -10.34 -1.53
CA THR A 173 -16.59 -9.86 -0.18
C THR A 173 -15.15 -10.26 0.16
N ILE A 174 -14.38 -9.32 0.76
CA ILE A 174 -13.04 -9.57 1.31
C ILE A 174 -13.08 -9.41 2.83
#